data_e6187097cdcc21a17b5cd81a698d9228
#
_entry.id   e6187097cdcc21a17b5cd81a698d9228
#
_cell.length_a   1.000
_cell.length_b   1.000
_cell.length_c   1.000
_cell.angle_alpha   90.00
_cell.angle_beta   90.00
_cell.angle_gamma   90.00
#
_symmetry.space_group_name_H-M   'P 1'
#
loop_
_entity.id
_entity.type
_entity.pdbx_description
1 polymer ?
#
loop_
_entity_poly.entity_id
_entity_poly.type
_entity_poly.pdbx_seq_one_letter_code
_entity_poly.pdbx_strand_id
1 'polypeptide(L)'
;MPIRRGDLFWVDLNPVKGSEQAGRRPAIVIQNDVGNEVAPTVIVAPLTTKSFTKHYPINVHVPGGVAGLKEHSTILLSQIRTIDKIRLDRKIGHLPPSYLKQVDQAVRISLGLSAS
;
A
#
# COMPACT_ATOMS: atom_id res chain seq x y z
N MET A 1 5.19 -18.28 -2.32
CA MET A 1 4.44 -17.62 -1.24
C MET A 1 3.22 -16.95 -1.80
N PRO A 2 2.02 -17.28 -1.34
CA PRO A 2 0.81 -16.64 -1.83
C PRO A 2 0.76 -15.16 -1.44
N ILE A 3 0.35 -14.34 -2.39
CA ILE A 3 0.18 -12.90 -2.20
C ILE A 3 -1.32 -12.63 -2.28
N ARG A 4 -1.84 -11.89 -1.32
CA ARG A 4 -3.26 -11.53 -1.26
C ARG A 4 -3.44 -10.03 -1.18
N ARG A 5 -4.51 -9.53 -1.76
CA ARG A 5 -4.90 -8.13 -1.62
C ARG A 5 -5.05 -7.80 -0.14
N GLY A 6 -4.39 -6.74 0.30
CA GLY A 6 -4.35 -6.35 1.72
C GLY A 6 -3.11 -6.82 2.47
N ASP A 7 -2.27 -7.65 1.86
CA ASP A 7 -1.00 -8.04 2.47
C ASP A 7 -0.04 -6.86 2.48
N LEU A 8 0.74 -6.77 3.56
CA LEU A 8 1.80 -5.79 3.75
C LEU A 8 3.15 -6.47 3.62
N PHE A 9 4.01 -5.92 2.77
CA PHE A 9 5.36 -6.42 2.55
C PHE A 9 6.37 -5.29 2.68
N TRP A 10 7.59 -5.64 3.11
CA TRP A 10 8.75 -4.78 2.86
C TRP A 10 9.07 -4.83 1.38
N VAL A 11 9.27 -3.68 0.76
CA VAL A 11 9.61 -3.57 -0.65
C VAL A 11 10.73 -2.56 -0.85
N ASP A 12 11.54 -2.76 -1.90
CA ASP A 12 12.50 -1.77 -2.35
C ASP A 12 11.88 -1.02 -3.53
N LEU A 13 11.63 0.26 -3.34
CA LEU A 13 10.99 1.12 -4.33
C LEU A 13 11.98 1.82 -5.26
N ASN A 14 13.27 1.71 -4.99
CA ASN A 14 14.28 2.33 -5.85
C ASN A 14 14.46 1.55 -7.16
N PRO A 15 14.83 2.22 -8.26
CA PRO A 15 15.02 3.65 -8.42
C PRO A 15 13.69 4.41 -8.57
N VAL A 16 13.69 5.65 -8.11
CA VAL A 16 12.53 6.56 -8.22
C VAL A 16 12.98 7.90 -8.77
N LYS A 17 12.01 8.77 -9.15
CA LYS A 17 12.27 10.12 -9.62
C LYS A 17 11.43 11.13 -8.82
N GLY A 18 12.04 12.28 -8.56
CA GLY A 18 11.34 13.42 -7.97
C GLY A 18 10.67 13.10 -6.63
N SER A 19 9.39 13.40 -6.55
CA SER A 19 8.60 13.25 -5.33
C SER A 19 8.06 11.85 -5.09
N GLU A 20 8.44 10.87 -5.90
CA GLU A 20 8.05 9.48 -5.67
C GLU A 20 8.64 8.97 -4.35
N GLN A 21 7.86 8.14 -3.65
CA GLN A 21 8.36 7.50 -2.43
C GLN A 21 9.50 6.55 -2.76
N ALA A 22 10.61 6.71 -2.05
CA ALA A 22 11.86 6.01 -2.32
C ALA A 22 12.23 5.07 -1.17
N GLY A 23 13.20 4.21 -1.44
CA GLY A 23 13.85 3.37 -0.45
C GLY A 23 13.09 2.12 -0.10
N ARG A 24 13.60 1.42 0.92
CA ARG A 24 12.97 0.22 1.45
C ARG A 24 11.94 0.62 2.48
N ARG A 25 10.69 0.26 2.25
CA ARG A 25 9.58 0.62 3.13
C ARG A 25 8.43 -0.38 3.01
N PRO A 26 7.49 -0.36 3.96
CA PRO A 26 6.29 -1.16 3.83
C PRO A 26 5.44 -0.69 2.65
N ALA A 27 4.78 -1.62 1.99
CA ALA A 27 3.78 -1.33 0.97
C ALA A 27 2.63 -2.34 1.10
N ILE A 28 1.43 -1.88 0.74
CA ILE A 28 0.24 -2.72 0.74
C ILE A 28 -0.06 -3.20 -0.66
N VAL A 29 -0.41 -4.47 -0.79
CA VAL A 29 -0.88 -5.04 -2.05
C VAL A 29 -2.33 -4.62 -2.26
N ILE A 30 -2.57 -3.91 -3.36
CA ILE A 30 -3.93 -3.48 -3.73
C ILE A 30 -4.44 -4.16 -4.99
N GLN A 31 -3.59 -4.93 -5.68
CA GLN A 31 -3.98 -5.70 -6.85
C GLN A 31 -4.97 -6.80 -6.48
N ASN A 32 -5.90 -7.11 -7.40
CA ASN A 32 -6.86 -8.18 -7.22
C ASN A 32 -6.16 -9.55 -7.10
N ASP A 33 -6.85 -10.51 -6.46
CA ASP A 33 -6.21 -11.78 -6.12
C ASP A 33 -5.99 -12.72 -7.32
N VAL A 34 -6.74 -12.55 -8.39
CA VAL A 34 -6.47 -13.30 -9.64
C VAL A 34 -5.13 -12.84 -10.21
N GLY A 35 -4.92 -11.53 -10.31
CA GLY A 35 -3.63 -10.97 -10.74
C GLY A 35 -2.50 -11.35 -9.80
N ASN A 36 -2.75 -11.36 -8.49
CA ASN A 36 -1.75 -11.75 -7.50
C ASN A 36 -1.27 -13.18 -7.70
N GLU A 37 -2.15 -14.06 -8.18
CA GLU A 37 -1.80 -15.45 -8.44
C GLU A 37 -1.01 -15.63 -9.73
N VAL A 38 -1.43 -14.98 -10.81
CA VAL A 38 -0.95 -15.31 -12.16
C VAL A 38 0.02 -14.32 -12.78
N ALA A 39 -0.01 -13.04 -12.37
CA ALA A 39 0.84 -12.03 -13.01
C ALA A 39 2.26 -12.02 -12.39
N PRO A 40 3.29 -11.65 -13.17
CA PRO A 40 4.64 -11.47 -12.63
C PRO A 40 4.80 -10.16 -11.88
N THR A 41 3.84 -9.25 -12.00
CA THR A 41 3.85 -7.93 -11.35
C THR A 41 2.74 -7.82 -10.32
N VAL A 42 2.87 -6.82 -9.44
CA VAL A 42 1.89 -6.55 -8.40
C VAL A 42 1.70 -5.05 -8.24
N ILE A 43 0.46 -4.63 -8.05
CA ILE A 43 0.13 -3.22 -7.80
C ILE A 43 0.13 -2.99 -6.31
N VAL A 44 0.91 -1.99 -5.87
CA VAL A 44 1.08 -1.68 -4.44
C VAL A 44 0.93 -0.18 -4.20
N ALA A 45 0.73 0.17 -2.93
CA ALA A 45 0.81 1.55 -2.45
C ALA A 45 1.78 1.60 -1.27
N PRO A 46 2.71 2.56 -1.25
CA PRO A 46 3.70 2.64 -0.18
C PRO A 46 3.10 3.22 1.10
N LEU A 47 3.73 2.88 2.22
CA LEU A 47 3.44 3.47 3.52
C LEU A 47 4.60 4.38 3.92
N THR A 48 4.27 5.41 4.71
CA THR A 48 5.26 6.30 5.31
C THR A 48 4.95 6.51 6.78
N THR A 49 5.99 6.73 7.59
CA THR A 49 5.82 7.11 8.99
C THR A 49 5.77 8.63 9.18
N LYS A 50 5.89 9.39 8.08
CA LYS A 50 5.78 10.85 8.11
C LYS A 50 4.41 11.28 8.64
N SER A 51 4.41 12.28 9.52
CA SER A 51 3.18 12.89 10.04
C SER A 51 2.63 13.92 9.06
N PHE A 52 1.30 14.00 8.98
CA PHE A 52 0.60 14.97 8.16
C PHE A 52 -0.25 15.86 9.06
N THR A 53 -0.19 17.17 8.83
CA THR A 53 -0.98 18.14 9.58
C THR A 53 -2.42 18.23 9.07
N LYS A 54 -2.65 17.82 7.83
CA LYS A 54 -3.96 17.81 7.19
C LYS A 54 -4.41 16.39 6.91
N HIS A 55 -5.71 16.17 6.97
CA HIS A 55 -6.31 14.91 6.55
C HIS A 55 -6.56 14.96 5.04
N TYR A 56 -5.96 14.02 4.32
CA TYR A 56 -6.17 13.88 2.88
C TYR A 56 -6.98 12.61 2.61
N PRO A 57 -8.08 12.69 1.84
CA PRO A 57 -8.93 11.51 1.60
C PRO A 57 -8.25 10.40 0.80
N ILE A 58 -7.11 10.68 0.18
CA ILE A 58 -6.29 9.68 -0.52
C ILE A 58 -5.29 8.98 0.39
N ASN A 59 -5.25 9.35 1.68
CA ASN A 59 -4.38 8.74 2.68
C ASN A 59 -5.21 7.89 3.63
N VAL A 60 -4.64 6.77 4.07
CA VAL A 60 -5.25 5.93 5.11
C VAL A 60 -4.26 5.78 6.26
N HIS A 61 -4.67 6.17 7.45
CA HIS A 61 -3.83 6.10 8.65
C HIS A 61 -4.03 4.76 9.35
N VAL A 62 -2.92 4.10 9.68
CA VAL A 62 -2.92 2.81 10.37
C VAL A 62 -2.06 2.93 11.62
N PRO A 63 -2.62 2.72 12.83
CA PRO A 63 -1.84 2.81 14.06
C PRO A 63 -0.75 1.73 14.14
N GLY A 64 0.30 2.02 14.89
CA GLY A 64 1.27 1.01 15.26
C GLY A 64 0.61 -0.12 16.02
N GLY A 65 1.07 -1.33 15.81
CA GLY A 65 0.48 -2.54 16.39
C GLY A 65 -0.59 -3.21 15.52
N VAL A 66 -1.07 -2.52 14.50
CA VAL A 66 -2.05 -3.08 13.55
C VAL A 66 -1.30 -3.71 12.39
N ALA A 67 -1.75 -4.90 11.96
CA ALA A 67 -1.22 -5.62 10.78
C ALA A 67 0.29 -5.85 10.81
N GLY A 68 0.89 -5.93 11.99
CA GLY A 68 2.34 -6.15 12.14
C GLY A 68 3.19 -4.89 12.02
N LEU A 69 2.59 -3.73 11.82
CA LEU A 69 3.31 -2.46 11.78
C LEU A 69 3.75 -2.05 13.18
N LYS A 70 5.01 -1.63 13.33
CA LYS A 70 5.54 -1.20 14.63
C LYS A 70 5.17 0.23 14.96
N GLU A 71 5.06 1.09 13.95
CA GLU A 71 4.82 2.52 14.11
C GLU A 71 3.54 2.93 13.39
N HIS A 72 2.96 4.04 13.84
CA HIS A 72 1.90 4.71 13.10
C HIS A 72 2.37 4.93 11.65
N SER A 73 1.55 4.54 10.69
CA SER A 73 1.90 4.61 9.28
C SER A 73 0.73 5.19 8.49
N THR A 74 1.07 5.81 7.37
CA THR A 74 0.08 6.34 6.44
C THR A 74 0.26 5.66 5.09
N ILE A 75 -0.83 5.08 4.58
CA ILE A 75 -0.86 4.49 3.24
C ILE A 75 -1.11 5.62 2.24
N LEU A 76 -0.24 5.72 1.25
CA LEU A 76 -0.28 6.80 0.26
C LEU A 76 -0.91 6.29 -1.04
N LEU A 77 -2.25 6.39 -1.14
CA LEU A 77 -2.95 5.92 -2.34
C LEU A 77 -2.76 6.85 -3.54
N SER A 78 -2.08 7.98 -3.37
CA SER A 78 -1.62 8.83 -4.47
C SER A 78 -0.35 8.31 -5.14
N GLN A 79 0.32 7.33 -4.51
CA GLN A 79 1.61 6.79 -4.96
C GLN A 79 1.47 5.34 -5.44
N ILE A 80 0.30 4.98 -5.93
CA ILE A 80 0.05 3.63 -6.45
C ILE A 80 1.02 3.34 -7.59
N ARG A 81 1.65 2.17 -7.56
CA ARG A 81 2.56 1.77 -8.62
C ARG A 81 2.59 0.26 -8.81
N THR A 82 2.96 -0.16 -9.99
CA THR A 82 3.19 -1.56 -10.32
C THR A 82 4.67 -1.87 -10.18
N ILE A 83 4.97 -2.94 -9.48
CA ILE A 83 6.34 -3.42 -9.31
C ILE A 83 6.42 -4.90 -9.70
N ASP A 84 7.62 -5.37 -10.03
CA ASP A 84 7.86 -6.78 -10.20
C ASP A 84 7.75 -7.48 -8.83
N LYS A 85 7.16 -8.67 -8.81
CA LYS A 85 7.02 -9.44 -7.56
C LYS A 85 8.34 -9.72 -6.86
N ILE A 86 9.45 -9.73 -7.60
CA ILE A 86 10.79 -9.94 -7.03
C ILE A 86 11.16 -8.84 -6.04
N ARG A 87 10.53 -7.67 -6.12
CA ARG A 87 10.78 -6.57 -5.18
C ARG A 87 10.11 -6.78 -3.83
N LEU A 88 9.16 -7.71 -3.73
CA LEU A 88 8.55 -8.06 -2.45
C LEU A 88 9.57 -8.85 -1.63
N ASP A 89 9.87 -8.33 -0.45
CA ASP A 89 10.81 -8.98 0.45
C ASP A 89 10.03 -9.77 1.50
N ARG A 90 10.00 -9.33 2.74
CA ARG A 90 9.36 -10.05 3.83
C ARG A 90 7.93 -9.56 4.06
N LYS A 91 7.01 -10.50 4.23
CA LYS A 91 5.63 -10.18 4.61
C LYS A 91 5.60 -9.64 6.05
N ILE A 92 4.93 -8.51 6.24
CA ILE A 92 4.76 -7.87 7.53
C ILE A 92 3.48 -8.38 8.20
N GLY A 93 2.37 -8.42 7.44
CA GLY A 93 1.08 -8.81 7.96
C GLY A 93 -0.02 -8.63 6.91
N HIS A 94 -1.25 -8.55 7.41
CA HIS A 94 -2.43 -8.38 6.56
C HIS A 94 -3.34 -7.32 7.19
N LEU A 95 -3.81 -6.39 6.37
CA LEU A 95 -4.63 -5.28 6.85
C LEU A 95 -6.04 -5.76 7.21
N PRO A 96 -6.57 -5.40 8.40
CA PRO A 96 -7.93 -5.78 8.76
C PRO A 96 -8.98 -5.21 7.79
N PRO A 97 -10.15 -5.89 7.65
CA PRO A 97 -11.19 -5.47 6.69
C PRO A 97 -11.66 -4.03 6.83
N SER A 98 -11.71 -3.50 8.06
CA SER A 98 -12.13 -2.11 8.28
C SER A 98 -11.18 -1.11 7.63
N TYR A 99 -9.89 -1.39 7.64
CA TYR A 99 -8.90 -0.55 6.96
C TYR A 99 -8.90 -0.78 5.45
N LEU A 100 -9.17 -2.00 5.01
CA LEU A 100 -9.29 -2.26 3.57
C LEU A 100 -10.45 -1.48 2.93
N LYS A 101 -11.55 -1.29 3.64
CA LYS A 101 -12.64 -0.42 3.19
C LYS A 101 -12.18 1.01 3.00
N GLN A 102 -11.36 1.52 3.92
CA GLN A 102 -10.77 2.86 3.80
C GLN A 102 -9.83 2.93 2.59
N VAL A 103 -9.03 1.89 2.37
CA VAL A 103 -8.15 1.81 1.20
C VAL A 103 -8.97 1.83 -0.09
N ASP A 104 -10.05 1.06 -0.17
CA ASP A 104 -10.92 1.03 -1.35
C ASP A 104 -11.48 2.41 -1.66
N GLN A 105 -11.94 3.12 -0.65
CA GLN A 105 -12.47 4.48 -0.81
C GLN A 105 -11.38 5.45 -1.27
N ALA A 106 -10.21 5.38 -0.66
CA ALA A 106 -9.07 6.23 -1.03
C ALA A 106 -8.59 5.96 -2.46
N VAL A 107 -8.62 4.71 -2.90
CA VAL A 107 -8.29 4.34 -4.29
C VAL A 107 -9.29 4.95 -5.26
N ARG A 108 -10.59 4.88 -4.95
CA ARG A 108 -11.62 5.48 -5.80
C ARG A 108 -11.39 6.97 -5.96
N ILE A 109 -11.09 7.65 -4.88
CA ILE A 109 -10.82 9.10 -4.89
C ILE A 109 -9.55 9.40 -5.66
N SER A 110 -8.48 8.68 -5.38
CA SER A 110 -7.17 8.89 -6.01
C SER A 110 -7.23 8.73 -7.53
N LEU A 111 -7.99 7.74 -8.00
CA LEU A 111 -8.09 7.44 -9.43
C LEU A 111 -9.25 8.15 -10.12
N GLY A 112 -10.01 8.97 -9.40
CA GLY A 112 -11.14 9.69 -9.97
C GLY A 112 -12.33 8.80 -10.33
N LEU A 113 -12.48 7.66 -9.66
CA LEU A 113 -13.62 6.77 -9.85
C LEU A 113 -14.81 7.25 -9.03
N SER A 114 -16.01 6.79 -9.41
CA SER A 114 -17.21 7.12 -8.66
C SER A 114 -17.07 6.71 -7.19
N ALA A 115 -17.46 7.61 -6.29
CA ALA A 115 -17.39 7.39 -4.85
C ALA A 115 -18.61 6.65 -4.30
N SER A 116 -19.60 6.39 -5.11
CA SER A 116 -20.82 5.73 -4.68
C SER A 116 -20.69 4.21 -4.65
#